data_3a6ce3fa744658ac396003e9dbd04354
#
_entry.id   3a6ce3fa744658ac396003e9dbd04354
#
_cell.length_a   1.000
_cell.length_b   1.000
_cell.length_c   1.000
_cell.angle_alpha   90.00
_cell.angle_beta   90.00
_cell.angle_gamma   90.00
#
_symmetry.space_group_name_H-M   'P 1'
#
loop_
_entity.id
_entity.type
_entity.pdbx_description
1 polymer ?
#
loop_
_entity_poly.entity_id
_entity_poly.type
_entity_poly.pdbx_seq_one_letter_code
_entity_poly.pdbx_strand_id
1 'polypeptide(L)'
;MEIDSEKQYTATIELEKDNGKVEVELFADKAPTIVNNFVFLARQGYYDGVTFHRVIEGFMAQTGDPTGTGRGGPGYRIDNEFHPDARHDGPGVLSMANAGIQGGRGTNGSQFFITFVPTPFLDGLNPDGSAKNCSRESCHPVFGRVVGGMDHVFAISPRDPGSAREPGDRIRTISIVER
;
A
#
# COMPACT_ATOMS: atom_id res chain seq x y z
N MET A 1 -5.70 3.90 -19.31
CA MET A 1 -6.10 3.48 -17.96
C MET A 1 -6.48 2.01 -18.03
N GLU A 2 -6.02 1.18 -17.09
CA GLU A 2 -6.24 -0.28 -17.06
C GLU A 2 -7.52 -0.65 -16.30
N ILE A 3 -8.07 0.30 -15.55
CA ILE A 3 -9.29 0.10 -14.76
C ILE A 3 -10.43 1.01 -15.19
N ASP A 4 -11.64 0.59 -14.83
CA ASP A 4 -12.87 1.39 -14.86
C ASP A 4 -13.23 1.72 -13.40
N SER A 5 -13.28 3.01 -13.05
CA SER A 5 -13.56 3.45 -11.69
C SER A 5 -14.99 3.16 -11.19
N GLU A 6 -15.88 2.78 -12.10
CA GLU A 6 -17.26 2.36 -11.75
C GLU A 6 -17.36 0.87 -11.38
N LYS A 7 -16.31 0.10 -11.61
CA LYS A 7 -16.22 -1.32 -11.29
C LYS A 7 -15.59 -1.59 -9.94
N GLN A 8 -15.84 -2.77 -9.42
CA GLN A 8 -15.21 -3.26 -8.19
C GLN A 8 -13.97 -4.10 -8.50
N TYR A 9 -12.93 -3.89 -7.72
CA TYR A 9 -11.66 -4.62 -7.84
C TYR A 9 -11.31 -5.26 -6.51
N THR A 10 -10.98 -6.54 -6.57
CA THR A 10 -10.44 -7.29 -5.44
C THR A 10 -9.05 -7.80 -5.79
N ALA A 11 -8.09 -7.56 -4.92
CA ALA A 11 -6.76 -8.16 -5.02
C ALA A 11 -6.62 -9.32 -4.03
N THR A 12 -5.95 -10.38 -4.43
CA THR A 12 -5.49 -11.43 -3.53
C THR A 12 -3.97 -11.39 -3.48
N ILE A 13 -3.42 -11.03 -2.34
CA ILE A 13 -1.98 -11.06 -2.07
C ILE A 13 -1.66 -12.44 -1.52
N GLU A 14 -0.93 -13.24 -2.28
CA GLU A 14 -0.46 -14.54 -1.82
C GLU A 14 0.94 -14.40 -1.22
N LEU A 15 1.10 -14.87 0.01
CA LEU A 15 2.37 -14.85 0.73
C LEU A 15 3.08 -16.19 0.59
N GLU A 16 4.42 -16.19 0.50
CA GLU A 16 5.19 -17.44 0.53
C GLU A 16 5.09 -18.11 1.90
N LYS A 17 5.10 -17.29 2.96
CA LYS A 17 4.95 -17.78 4.33
C LYS A 17 3.57 -18.42 4.53
N ASP A 18 3.56 -19.67 4.92
CA ASP A 18 2.37 -20.48 5.26
C ASP A 18 1.32 -20.52 4.13
N ASN A 19 1.68 -20.20 2.88
CA ASN A 19 0.76 -20.06 1.75
C ASN A 19 -0.42 -19.14 2.07
N GLY A 20 -0.17 -18.11 2.89
CA GLY A 20 -1.19 -17.18 3.35
C GLY A 20 -1.81 -16.39 2.20
N LYS A 21 -3.12 -16.17 2.29
CA LYS A 21 -3.86 -15.34 1.33
C LYS A 21 -4.51 -14.17 2.05
N VAL A 22 -4.26 -12.98 1.53
CA VAL A 22 -4.83 -11.73 2.02
C VAL A 22 -5.73 -11.16 0.93
N GLU A 23 -7.02 -11.08 1.19
CA GLU A 23 -8.00 -10.51 0.28
C GLU A 23 -8.19 -9.02 0.57
N VAL A 24 -8.15 -8.21 -0.47
CA VAL A 24 -8.18 -6.75 -0.39
C VAL A 24 -9.24 -6.20 -1.33
N GLU A 25 -10.14 -5.38 -0.80
CA GLU A 25 -11.00 -4.52 -1.61
C GLU A 25 -10.22 -3.27 -2.01
N LEU A 26 -10.20 -2.95 -3.31
CA LEU A 26 -9.54 -1.76 -3.84
C LEU A 26 -10.55 -0.63 -4.08
N PHE A 27 -10.22 0.58 -3.67
CA PHE A 27 -11.09 1.75 -3.74
C PHE A 27 -10.93 2.50 -5.08
N ALA A 28 -11.36 1.87 -6.18
CA ALA A 28 -11.24 2.42 -7.52
C ALA A 28 -12.04 3.73 -7.73
N ASP A 29 -13.13 3.89 -6.99
CA ASP A 29 -13.96 5.11 -6.96
C ASP A 29 -13.35 6.26 -6.17
N LYS A 30 -12.47 5.98 -5.20
CA LYS A 30 -11.91 6.97 -4.27
C LYS A 30 -10.48 7.38 -4.59
N ALA A 31 -9.69 6.48 -5.19
CA ALA A 31 -8.30 6.71 -5.58
C ALA A 31 -8.00 6.04 -6.94
N PRO A 32 -8.68 6.47 -8.02
CA PRO A 32 -8.64 5.77 -9.31
C PRO A 32 -7.24 5.69 -9.92
N THR A 33 -6.42 6.73 -9.82
CA THR A 33 -5.06 6.71 -10.39
C THR A 33 -4.14 5.78 -9.59
N ILE A 34 -4.25 5.80 -8.26
CA ILE A 34 -3.47 4.92 -7.38
C ILE A 34 -3.87 3.46 -7.60
N VAL A 35 -5.18 3.17 -7.63
CA VAL A 35 -5.68 1.80 -7.88
C VAL A 35 -5.30 1.33 -9.28
N ASN A 36 -5.41 2.19 -10.30
CA ASN A 36 -4.98 1.87 -11.65
C ASN A 36 -3.50 1.46 -11.70
N ASN A 37 -2.64 2.22 -11.03
CA ASN A 37 -1.21 1.92 -10.95
C ASN A 37 -0.95 0.58 -10.26
N PHE A 38 -1.59 0.34 -9.12
CA PHE A 38 -1.46 -0.91 -8.37
C PHE A 38 -1.92 -2.12 -9.20
N VAL A 39 -3.09 -2.02 -9.84
CA VAL A 39 -3.65 -3.08 -10.70
C VAL A 39 -2.74 -3.36 -11.90
N PHE A 40 -2.26 -2.30 -12.56
CA PHE A 40 -1.31 -2.43 -13.68
C PHE A 40 -0.05 -3.18 -13.25
N LEU A 41 0.59 -2.76 -12.18
CA LEU A 41 1.82 -3.39 -11.67
C LEU A 41 1.58 -4.85 -11.25
N ALA A 42 0.47 -5.12 -10.55
CA ALA A 42 0.11 -6.47 -10.14
C ALA A 42 -0.10 -7.40 -11.34
N ARG A 43 -0.82 -6.95 -12.36
CA ARG A 43 -1.05 -7.72 -13.60
C ARG A 43 0.23 -8.00 -14.39
N GLN A 44 1.25 -7.15 -14.25
CA GLN A 44 2.57 -7.35 -14.86
C GLN A 44 3.49 -8.27 -14.02
N GLY A 45 3.03 -8.80 -12.89
CA GLY A 45 3.85 -9.60 -11.98
C GLY A 45 4.94 -8.78 -11.27
N TYR A 46 4.82 -7.48 -11.23
CA TYR A 46 5.81 -6.57 -10.64
C TYR A 46 6.08 -6.87 -9.16
N TYR A 47 5.06 -7.34 -8.44
CA TYR A 47 5.16 -7.64 -7.01
C TYR A 47 5.59 -9.09 -6.71
N ASP A 48 5.76 -9.94 -7.72
CA ASP A 48 6.14 -11.35 -7.53
C ASP A 48 7.54 -11.45 -6.90
N GLY A 49 7.63 -12.13 -5.77
CA GLY A 49 8.88 -12.29 -5.02
C GLY A 49 9.35 -11.06 -4.24
N VAL A 50 8.59 -9.97 -4.24
CA VAL A 50 8.93 -8.74 -3.52
C VAL A 50 8.76 -8.92 -2.01
N THR A 51 9.72 -8.40 -1.23
CA THR A 51 9.77 -8.58 0.22
C THR A 51 9.02 -7.48 0.96
N PHE A 52 8.54 -7.81 2.16
CA PHE A 52 8.19 -6.83 3.18
C PHE A 52 9.48 -6.34 3.84
N HIS A 53 10.09 -5.31 3.29
CA HIS A 53 11.42 -4.85 3.69
C HIS A 53 11.43 -4.06 5.00
N ARG A 54 10.27 -3.47 5.40
CA ARG A 54 10.13 -2.71 6.65
C ARG A 54 8.81 -3.09 7.33
N VAL A 55 8.90 -3.74 8.46
CA VAL A 55 7.75 -4.21 9.25
C VAL A 55 7.94 -3.80 10.70
N ILE A 56 7.11 -2.88 11.16
CA ILE A 56 7.14 -2.36 12.53
C ILE A 56 5.93 -2.89 13.27
N GLU A 57 6.19 -3.71 14.28
CA GLU A 57 5.16 -4.28 15.16
C GLU A 57 4.33 -3.14 15.78
N GLY A 58 3.00 -3.33 15.80
CA GLY A 58 2.08 -2.31 16.32
C GLY A 58 1.92 -1.08 15.43
N PHE A 59 2.44 -1.11 14.19
CA PHE A 59 2.32 0.00 13.24
C PHE A 59 1.88 -0.50 11.85
N MET A 60 2.80 -1.03 11.03
CA MET A 60 2.49 -1.42 9.66
C MET A 60 3.52 -2.38 9.06
N ALA A 61 3.15 -3.04 7.96
CA ALA A 61 4.04 -3.81 7.11
C ALA A 61 4.18 -3.14 5.74
N GLN A 62 5.39 -2.75 5.34
CA GLN A 62 5.69 -2.05 4.09
C GLN A 62 6.39 -2.97 3.10
N THR A 63 5.98 -2.87 1.84
CA THR A 63 6.44 -3.67 0.72
C THR A 63 6.41 -2.88 -0.59
N GLY A 64 6.58 -3.56 -1.72
CA GLY A 64 6.38 -2.99 -3.06
C GLY A 64 7.65 -2.41 -3.69
N ASP A 65 8.81 -2.59 -3.08
CA ASP A 65 10.10 -2.27 -3.66
C ASP A 65 10.80 -3.55 -4.13
N PRO A 66 10.94 -3.77 -5.45
CA PRO A 66 11.61 -4.96 -5.98
C PRO A 66 13.06 -5.11 -5.53
N THR A 67 13.74 -4.00 -5.18
CA THR A 67 15.12 -4.03 -4.68
C THR A 67 15.22 -4.40 -3.20
N GLY A 68 14.12 -4.30 -2.44
CA GLY A 68 14.08 -4.58 -1.01
C GLY A 68 14.83 -3.58 -0.14
N THR A 69 15.26 -2.44 -0.70
CA THR A 69 16.06 -1.42 0.00
C THR A 69 15.21 -0.28 0.58
N GLY A 70 13.95 -0.16 0.17
CA GLY A 70 13.08 0.97 0.45
C GLY A 70 13.27 2.17 -0.49
N ARG A 71 14.18 2.07 -1.46
CA ARG A 71 14.53 3.14 -2.41
C ARG A 71 14.11 2.85 -3.85
N GLY A 72 13.73 1.62 -4.15
CA GLY A 72 13.30 1.20 -5.47
C GLY A 72 11.85 1.58 -5.76
N GLY A 73 11.52 1.56 -7.05
CA GLY A 73 10.17 1.86 -7.54
C GLY A 73 10.05 1.60 -9.04
N PRO A 74 8.92 1.97 -9.65
CA PRO A 74 8.61 1.60 -11.04
C PRO A 74 9.26 2.51 -12.08
N GLY A 75 10.06 3.50 -11.67
CA GLY A 75 10.70 4.46 -12.57
C GLY A 75 9.87 5.71 -12.86
N TYR A 76 8.72 5.86 -12.24
CA TYR A 76 7.85 7.04 -12.32
C TYR A 76 7.22 7.36 -10.97
N ARG A 77 6.56 8.51 -10.88
CA ARG A 77 5.85 8.99 -9.69
C ARG A 77 4.45 9.44 -10.06
N ILE A 78 3.53 9.24 -9.12
CA ILE A 78 2.13 9.70 -9.23
C ILE A 78 1.76 10.56 -8.02
N ASP A 79 0.84 11.50 -8.26
CA ASP A 79 0.39 12.44 -7.25
C ASP A 79 -0.53 11.76 -6.22
N ASN A 80 -0.78 12.47 -5.12
CA ASN A 80 -1.68 12.00 -4.09
C ASN A 80 -3.14 12.06 -4.57
N GLU A 81 -3.93 11.10 -4.11
CA GLU A 81 -5.39 11.11 -4.19
C GLU A 81 -5.94 10.83 -2.80
N PHE A 82 -6.76 11.73 -2.27
CA PHE A 82 -7.37 11.58 -0.95
C PHE A 82 -8.90 11.65 -1.06
N HIS A 83 -9.57 10.83 -0.26
CA HIS A 83 -11.02 10.81 -0.19
C HIS A 83 -11.48 10.81 1.28
N PRO A 84 -12.56 11.55 1.64
CA PRO A 84 -13.04 11.62 3.01
C PRO A 84 -13.37 10.25 3.63
N ASP A 85 -13.84 9.31 2.82
CA ASP A 85 -14.21 7.96 3.26
C ASP A 85 -13.08 6.93 3.10
N ALA A 86 -11.87 7.36 2.77
CA ALA A 86 -10.68 6.50 2.68
C ALA A 86 -9.63 6.97 3.68
N ARG A 87 -9.70 6.43 4.89
CA ARG A 87 -8.91 6.86 6.05
C ARG A 87 -8.10 5.72 6.65
N HIS A 88 -7.07 6.08 7.41
CA HIS A 88 -6.28 5.15 8.21
C HIS A 88 -6.98 4.88 9.57
N ASP A 89 -8.20 4.37 9.53
CA ASP A 89 -9.12 4.26 10.67
C ASP A 89 -9.10 2.90 11.39
N GLY A 90 -8.26 1.99 10.95
CA GLY A 90 -8.16 0.66 11.56
C GLY A 90 -7.01 -0.18 11.05
N PRO A 91 -6.91 -1.44 11.50
CA PRO A 91 -6.00 -2.41 10.92
C PRO A 91 -6.44 -2.80 9.50
N GLY A 92 -5.49 -3.23 8.66
CA GLY A 92 -5.76 -3.73 7.32
C GLY A 92 -6.01 -2.65 6.27
N VAL A 93 -5.65 -1.40 6.52
CA VAL A 93 -5.71 -0.33 5.50
C VAL A 93 -4.50 -0.44 4.59
N LEU A 94 -4.74 -0.46 3.27
CA LEU A 94 -3.68 -0.34 2.26
C LEU A 94 -3.48 1.12 1.89
N SER A 95 -2.26 1.58 2.01
CA SER A 95 -1.89 2.98 1.78
C SER A 95 -0.53 3.08 1.08
N MET A 96 -0.35 4.11 0.27
CA MET A 96 0.91 4.32 -0.47
C MET A 96 2.01 4.84 0.45
N ALA A 97 3.15 4.17 0.42
CA ALA A 97 4.38 4.73 0.94
C ALA A 97 4.91 5.80 -0.04
N ASN A 98 5.38 6.92 0.48
CA ASN A 98 5.96 8.00 -0.31
C ASN A 98 6.98 8.81 0.50
N ALA A 99 7.69 9.69 -0.19
CA ALA A 99 8.68 10.61 0.39
C ALA A 99 8.15 12.06 0.49
N GLY A 100 6.83 12.24 0.55
CA GLY A 100 6.18 13.55 0.60
C GLY A 100 6.09 14.24 -0.76
N ILE A 101 5.99 15.56 -0.73
CA ILE A 101 5.93 16.38 -1.94
C ILE A 101 7.34 16.83 -2.32
N GLN A 102 7.72 16.57 -3.55
CA GLN A 102 9.00 17.00 -4.11
C GLN A 102 8.77 17.72 -5.45
N GLY A 103 9.28 18.93 -5.57
CA GLY A 103 9.07 19.74 -6.77
C GLY A 103 7.60 20.04 -7.07
N GLY A 104 6.77 20.16 -6.03
CA GLY A 104 5.32 20.41 -6.16
C GLY A 104 4.49 19.18 -6.55
N ARG A 105 5.09 17.99 -6.59
CA ARG A 105 4.43 16.73 -6.99
C ARG A 105 4.54 15.65 -5.92
N GLY A 106 3.55 14.79 -5.89
CA GLY A 106 3.57 13.57 -5.08
C GLY A 106 4.69 12.62 -5.50
N THR A 107 5.08 11.74 -4.58
CA THR A 107 6.18 10.78 -4.76
C THR A 107 5.73 9.34 -4.61
N ASN A 108 4.44 9.06 -4.85
CA ASN A 108 3.93 7.70 -4.84
C ASN A 108 4.47 6.93 -6.06
N GLY A 109 4.83 5.69 -5.88
CA GLY A 109 5.34 4.80 -6.92
C GLY A 109 4.71 3.41 -6.81
N SER A 110 5.49 2.41 -6.41
CA SER A 110 5.02 1.04 -6.21
C SER A 110 4.94 0.61 -4.75
N GLN A 111 5.63 1.30 -3.86
CA GLN A 111 5.66 0.92 -2.44
C GLN A 111 4.35 1.24 -1.74
N PHE A 112 3.86 0.28 -0.96
CA PHE A 112 2.67 0.43 -0.15
C PHE A 112 2.85 -0.25 1.21
N PHE A 113 1.97 0.04 2.14
CA PHE A 113 1.95 -0.63 3.45
C PHE A 113 0.54 -1.05 3.83
N ILE A 114 0.48 -2.02 4.73
CA ILE A 114 -0.75 -2.51 5.34
C ILE A 114 -0.67 -2.20 6.83
N THR A 115 -1.66 -1.49 7.36
CA THR A 115 -1.67 -1.09 8.78
C THR A 115 -1.99 -2.26 9.70
N PHE A 116 -1.38 -2.26 10.89
CA PHE A 116 -1.73 -3.18 11.98
C PHE A 116 -2.72 -2.54 12.98
N VAL A 117 -2.77 -1.23 13.01
CA VAL A 117 -3.56 -0.40 13.94
C VAL A 117 -4.07 0.83 13.22
N PRO A 118 -5.05 1.59 13.79
CA PRO A 118 -5.39 2.92 13.28
C PRO A 118 -4.18 3.86 13.28
N THR A 119 -3.97 4.56 12.16
CA THR A 119 -2.86 5.52 11.98
C THR A 119 -3.35 6.84 11.39
N PRO A 120 -4.31 7.53 12.04
CA PRO A 120 -4.98 8.70 11.46
C PRO A 120 -4.02 9.88 11.17
N PHE A 121 -2.86 9.92 11.82
CA PHE A 121 -1.82 10.92 11.55
C PHE A 121 -1.22 10.82 10.13
N LEU A 122 -1.46 9.71 9.42
CA LEU A 122 -1.04 9.51 8.02
C LEU A 122 -2.08 9.96 6.99
N ASP A 123 -3.28 10.33 7.43
CA ASP A 123 -4.32 10.83 6.52
C ASP A 123 -3.86 12.11 5.81
N GLY A 124 -4.25 12.26 4.55
CA GLY A 124 -4.00 13.48 3.77
C GLY A 124 -5.02 14.58 3.97
N LEU A 125 -6.10 14.28 4.68
CA LEU A 125 -7.15 15.21 5.04
C LEU A 125 -7.25 15.31 6.57
N ASN A 126 -7.58 16.50 7.06
CA ASN A 126 -7.94 16.73 8.45
C ASN A 126 -9.27 16.04 8.81
N PRO A 127 -9.60 15.87 10.10
CA PRO A 127 -10.89 15.29 10.51
C PRO A 127 -12.12 16.02 9.97
N ASP A 128 -12.02 17.32 9.71
CA ASP A 128 -13.09 18.15 9.13
C ASP A 128 -13.20 18.04 7.59
N GLY A 129 -12.32 17.23 6.95
CA GLY A 129 -12.27 17.04 5.52
C GLY A 129 -11.42 18.04 4.75
N SER A 130 -10.86 19.06 5.41
CA SER A 130 -9.93 19.99 4.78
C SER A 130 -8.59 19.33 4.47
N ALA A 131 -7.89 19.84 3.44
CA ALA A 131 -6.58 19.32 3.05
C ALA A 131 -5.50 19.63 4.08
N LYS A 132 -4.65 18.64 4.39
CA LYS A 132 -3.42 18.83 5.16
C LYS A 132 -2.33 19.48 4.29
N ASN A 133 -1.36 20.09 4.94
CA ASN A 133 -0.17 20.58 4.27
C ASN A 133 0.83 19.43 4.06
N CYS A 134 0.64 18.68 2.97
CA CYS A 134 1.47 17.51 2.65
C CYS A 134 2.92 17.84 2.27
N SER A 135 3.28 19.13 2.14
CA SER A 135 4.68 19.55 2.01
C SER A 135 5.41 19.58 3.36
N ARG A 136 4.68 19.54 4.47
CA ARG A 136 5.22 19.60 5.85
C ARG A 136 4.81 18.43 6.73
N GLU A 137 3.72 17.76 6.37
CA GLU A 137 3.13 16.67 7.13
C GLU A 137 3.10 15.40 6.31
N SER A 138 3.10 14.25 6.99
CA SER A 138 2.89 12.95 6.34
C SER A 138 1.49 12.86 5.76
N CYS A 139 1.40 12.54 4.47
CA CYS A 139 0.15 12.33 3.77
C CYS A 139 0.29 11.10 2.87
N HIS A 140 -0.50 10.08 3.14
CA HIS A 140 -0.44 8.82 2.41
C HIS A 140 -1.81 8.48 1.83
N PRO A 141 -1.92 8.27 0.51
CA PRO A 141 -3.18 7.89 -0.12
C PRO A 141 -3.62 6.49 0.29
N VAL A 142 -4.80 6.38 0.89
CA VAL A 142 -5.47 5.10 1.14
C VAL A 142 -6.16 4.65 -0.14
N PHE A 143 -5.90 3.40 -0.57
CA PHE A 143 -6.45 2.88 -1.82
C PHE A 143 -7.12 1.50 -1.69
N GLY A 144 -7.18 0.93 -0.50
CA GLY A 144 -7.84 -0.35 -0.27
C GLY A 144 -7.89 -0.76 1.20
N ARG A 145 -8.56 -1.88 1.43
CA ARG A 145 -8.71 -2.47 2.77
C ARG A 145 -8.71 -3.99 2.70
N VAL A 146 -8.07 -4.62 3.66
CA VAL A 146 -8.13 -6.07 3.85
C VAL A 146 -9.54 -6.46 4.26
N VAL A 147 -10.14 -7.42 3.53
CA VAL A 147 -11.47 -7.98 3.79
C VAL A 147 -11.41 -9.46 4.19
N GLY A 148 -10.25 -10.09 4.04
CA GLY A 148 -10.00 -11.48 4.46
C GLY A 148 -8.52 -11.74 4.67
N GLY A 149 -8.18 -12.65 5.59
CA GLY A 149 -6.80 -13.07 5.84
C GLY A 149 -5.96 -12.10 6.67
N MET A 150 -6.57 -11.28 7.52
CA MET A 150 -5.84 -10.34 8.37
C MET A 150 -4.87 -11.03 9.35
N ASP A 151 -5.15 -12.26 9.75
CA ASP A 151 -4.25 -13.10 10.55
C ASP A 151 -2.91 -13.35 9.84
N HIS A 152 -2.92 -13.51 8.52
CA HIS A 152 -1.70 -13.63 7.72
C HIS A 152 -0.91 -12.31 7.67
N VAL A 153 -1.60 -11.17 7.67
CA VAL A 153 -0.95 -9.85 7.75
C VAL A 153 -0.25 -9.69 9.10
N PHE A 154 -0.93 -10.02 10.20
CA PHE A 154 -0.33 -9.97 11.54
C PHE A 154 0.84 -10.95 11.72
N ALA A 155 0.89 -12.03 10.94
CA ALA A 155 1.96 -13.03 10.99
C ALA A 155 3.20 -12.63 10.18
N ILE A 156 3.19 -11.52 9.43
CA ILE A 156 4.37 -11.02 8.72
C ILE A 156 5.45 -10.69 9.75
N SER A 157 6.65 -11.21 9.52
CA SER A 157 7.75 -11.09 10.47
C SER A 157 8.22 -9.65 10.61
N PRO A 158 8.37 -9.13 11.83
CA PRO A 158 8.97 -7.82 12.06
C PRO A 158 10.35 -7.70 11.39
N ARG A 159 10.64 -6.54 10.81
CA ARG A 159 11.91 -6.30 10.13
C ARG A 159 12.29 -4.82 10.16
N ASP A 160 13.46 -4.55 10.69
CA ASP A 160 14.12 -3.26 10.61
C ASP A 160 15.17 -3.29 9.49
N PRO A 161 14.96 -2.55 8.37
CA PRO A 161 15.91 -2.56 7.26
C PRO A 161 17.32 -2.06 7.62
N GLY A 162 17.44 -1.26 8.69
CA GLY A 162 18.74 -0.74 9.17
C GLY A 162 19.61 -1.80 9.85
N SER A 163 19.02 -2.87 10.38
CA SER A 163 19.71 -3.90 11.16
C SER A 163 19.50 -5.33 10.66
N ALA A 164 18.52 -5.56 9.79
CA ALA A 164 18.20 -6.89 9.31
C ALA A 164 19.32 -7.49 8.46
N ARG A 165 19.63 -8.77 8.71
CA ARG A 165 20.62 -9.54 7.95
C ARG A 165 19.98 -10.42 6.87
N GLU A 166 18.70 -10.79 7.08
CA GLU A 166 17.96 -11.64 6.17
C GLU A 166 16.88 -10.84 5.43
N PRO A 167 16.45 -11.28 4.24
CA PRO A 167 15.32 -10.71 3.55
C PRO A 167 14.04 -10.81 4.38
N GLY A 168 13.09 -9.90 4.15
CA GLY A 168 11.74 -10.00 4.74
C GLY A 168 10.91 -11.12 4.11
N ASP A 169 9.74 -11.38 4.71
CA ASP A 169 8.74 -12.28 4.13
C ASP A 169 8.38 -11.80 2.71
N ARG A 170 8.04 -12.74 1.81
CA ARG A 170 7.84 -12.44 0.38
C ARG A 170 6.38 -12.55 -0.01
N ILE A 171 6.00 -11.68 -0.93
CA ILE A 171 4.81 -11.86 -1.75
C ILE A 171 5.14 -12.91 -2.81
N ARG A 172 4.31 -13.94 -2.93
CA ARG A 172 4.42 -14.90 -4.03
C ARG A 172 3.90 -14.26 -5.31
N THR A 173 2.68 -13.74 -5.27
CA THR A 173 2.05 -13.03 -6.38
C THR A 173 0.86 -12.22 -5.89
N ILE A 174 0.39 -11.29 -6.71
CA ILE A 174 -0.87 -10.56 -6.49
C ILE A 174 -1.77 -10.78 -7.71
N SER A 175 -2.92 -11.37 -7.49
CA SER A 175 -3.96 -11.53 -8.52
C SER A 175 -5.08 -10.51 -8.35
N ILE A 176 -5.65 -10.06 -9.47
CA ILE A 176 -6.72 -9.05 -9.51
C ILE A 176 -7.96 -9.65 -10.13
N VAL A 177 -9.10 -9.48 -9.45
CA VAL A 177 -10.44 -9.80 -9.96
C VAL A 177 -11.21 -8.51 -10.13
N GLU A 178 -11.79 -8.33 -11.31
CA GLU A 178 -12.67 -7.23 -11.69
C GLU A 178 -14.12 -7.74 -11.73
N ARG A 179 -15.07 -6.97 -11.20
CA ARG A 179 -16.50 -7.27 -11.19
C ARG A 179 -17.35 -6.07 -11.61
#